data_73b334ccbd3ac3a8d6cec7df7fc94071
#
_entry.id   73b334ccbd3ac3a8d6cec7df7fc94071
#
_cell.length_a   1.000
_cell.length_b   1.000
_cell.length_c   1.000
_cell.angle_alpha   90.00
_cell.angle_beta   90.00
_cell.angle_gamma   90.00
#
_symmetry.space_group_name_H-M   'P 1'
#
loop_
_entity.id
_entity.type
_entity.pdbx_description
1 polymer ?
#
loop_
_entity_poly.entity_id
_entity_poly.type
_entity_poly.pdbx_seq_one_letter_code
_entity_poly.pdbx_strand_id
1 'polypeptide(L)'
;MKRIGILTSGGDAPGMNACIRAAVRAAAAADVEVLGVRRGYNGLIRNEMATLDRKSVANIIQRGGTILETSRCPEFRTPEGRARAVKVLEETGITGLLLLGGDGTFRGGTLLAKECDVSIVGVPTTIDNDVYGTDYTVGFDTAINTALEAIDRIRDTALSHERLFFVEVMGHHTGFIALESGIAGGAEELIIPEASLSSEELCAKLNEAFRAGKRSAIVVVAEAEQPGYSFQIAQEVKKRVNLESRVCILGHVQRGGSPTARDRVLASSLGAAAVDAFLSGKNGYMVGEINNQIIYTPLRETWEKKKPLSARHRELVLLLAG
;
A
#
# COMPACT_ATOMS: atom_id res chain seq x y z
N MET A 1 32.05 12.88 -1.62
CA MET A 1 30.79 12.90 -2.39
C MET A 1 29.74 12.19 -1.52
N LYS A 2 28.57 12.77 -1.34
CA LYS A 2 27.50 12.11 -0.58
C LYS A 2 26.97 10.92 -1.38
N ARG A 3 26.66 9.80 -0.70
CA ARG A 3 26.16 8.59 -1.32
C ARG A 3 24.92 8.09 -0.59
N ILE A 4 23.84 7.80 -1.30
CA ILE A 4 22.61 7.25 -0.74
C ILE A 4 22.31 5.87 -1.31
N GLY A 5 21.77 4.99 -0.46
CA GLY A 5 21.13 3.75 -0.87
C GLY A 5 19.64 3.94 -1.05
N ILE A 6 19.05 3.27 -2.02
CA ILE A 6 17.59 3.16 -2.18
C ILE A 6 17.23 1.68 -2.15
N LEU A 7 16.28 1.30 -1.30
CA LEU A 7 15.74 -0.06 -1.27
C LEU A 7 14.21 -0.06 -1.26
N THR A 8 13.64 -1.11 -1.82
CA THR A 8 12.22 -1.46 -1.73
C THR A 8 12.06 -2.69 -0.85
N SER A 9 11.17 -2.64 0.14
CA SER A 9 10.98 -3.75 1.09
C SER A 9 9.50 -3.92 1.44
N GLY A 10 9.10 -5.14 1.77
CA GLY A 10 7.70 -5.49 2.00
C GLY A 10 6.99 -5.95 0.72
N GLY A 11 5.70 -5.69 0.61
CA GLY A 11 4.95 -5.92 -0.63
C GLY A 11 5.28 -4.86 -1.68
N ASP A 12 5.27 -5.27 -2.94
CA ASP A 12 5.37 -4.31 -4.04
C ASP A 12 4.07 -3.51 -4.19
N ALA A 13 4.21 -2.31 -4.76
CA ALA A 13 3.10 -1.41 -5.02
C ALA A 13 3.32 -0.67 -6.35
N PRO A 14 2.26 -0.47 -7.16
CA PRO A 14 2.35 0.32 -8.38
C PRO A 14 2.77 1.76 -8.05
N GLY A 15 3.82 2.26 -8.70
CA GLY A 15 4.40 3.58 -8.41
C GLY A 15 5.76 3.54 -7.72
N MET A 16 6.20 2.39 -7.17
CA MET A 16 7.57 2.27 -6.62
C MET A 16 8.64 2.67 -7.64
N ASN A 17 8.50 2.26 -8.90
CA ASN A 17 9.44 2.65 -9.96
C ASN A 17 9.41 4.16 -10.25
N ALA A 18 8.26 4.80 -10.18
CA ALA A 18 8.14 6.25 -10.33
C ALA A 18 8.87 6.98 -9.18
N CYS A 19 8.75 6.46 -7.95
CA CYS A 19 9.46 6.98 -6.78
C CYS A 19 10.98 6.82 -6.91
N ILE A 20 11.46 5.61 -7.26
CA ILE A 20 12.88 5.34 -7.50
C ILE A 20 13.42 6.31 -8.57
N ARG A 21 12.71 6.45 -9.68
CA ARG A 21 13.09 7.35 -10.76
C ARG A 21 13.22 8.79 -10.29
N ALA A 22 12.28 9.29 -9.53
CA ALA A 22 12.30 10.65 -9.02
C ALA A 22 13.46 10.87 -8.05
N ALA A 23 13.65 9.96 -7.09
CA ALA A 23 14.74 10.02 -6.13
C ALA A 23 16.12 10.00 -6.82
N VAL A 24 16.35 9.09 -7.77
CA VAL A 24 17.61 9.03 -8.54
C VAL A 24 17.87 10.32 -9.33
N ARG A 25 16.83 10.89 -9.95
CA ARG A 25 16.98 12.13 -10.73
C ARG A 25 17.20 13.36 -9.85
N ALA A 26 16.53 13.43 -8.68
CA ALA A 26 16.76 14.48 -7.70
C ALA A 26 18.17 14.40 -7.10
N ALA A 27 18.62 13.21 -6.72
CA ALA A 27 19.98 12.98 -6.24
C ALA A 27 21.05 13.37 -7.27
N ALA A 28 20.85 12.98 -8.54
CA ALA A 28 21.75 13.33 -9.64
C ALA A 28 21.76 14.84 -9.97
N ALA A 29 20.71 15.59 -9.62
CA ALA A 29 20.70 17.06 -9.75
C ALA A 29 21.45 17.75 -8.60
N ALA A 30 21.65 17.06 -7.49
CA ALA A 30 22.36 17.53 -6.30
C ALA A 30 23.77 16.90 -6.15
N ASP A 31 24.31 16.29 -7.20
CA ASP A 31 25.62 15.61 -7.22
C ASP A 31 25.77 14.54 -6.10
N VAL A 32 24.69 13.82 -5.83
CA VAL A 32 24.65 12.69 -4.91
C VAL A 32 24.66 11.37 -5.70
N GLU A 33 25.56 10.47 -5.35
CA GLU A 33 25.61 9.13 -5.92
C GLU A 33 24.53 8.24 -5.32
N VAL A 34 23.88 7.41 -6.16
CA VAL A 34 22.81 6.51 -5.74
C VAL A 34 23.17 5.06 -5.98
N LEU A 35 23.05 4.24 -4.94
CA LEU A 35 23.11 2.77 -5.01
C LEU A 35 21.71 2.19 -4.84
N GLY A 36 21.25 1.47 -5.84
CA GLY A 36 20.02 0.68 -5.74
C GLY A 36 20.30 -0.66 -5.08
N VAL A 37 19.67 -0.92 -3.95
CA VAL A 37 19.80 -2.18 -3.19
C VAL A 37 18.72 -3.14 -3.66
N ARG A 38 19.09 -4.26 -4.24
CA ARG A 38 18.15 -5.27 -4.72
C ARG A 38 17.59 -6.09 -3.56
N ARG A 39 16.34 -6.53 -3.67
CA ARG A 39 15.66 -7.40 -2.71
C ARG A 39 15.62 -6.86 -1.27
N GLY A 40 15.55 -5.53 -1.12
CA GLY A 40 15.37 -4.85 0.15
C GLY A 40 16.47 -5.15 1.17
N TYR A 41 16.10 -5.36 2.42
CA TYR A 41 17.06 -5.65 3.49
C TYR A 41 17.88 -6.94 3.26
N ASN A 42 17.35 -7.90 2.51
CA ASN A 42 18.09 -9.11 2.16
C ASN A 42 19.31 -8.79 1.30
N GLY A 43 19.13 -7.95 0.28
CA GLY A 43 20.23 -7.50 -0.56
C GLY A 43 21.17 -6.54 0.17
N LEU A 44 20.67 -5.75 1.13
CA LEU A 44 21.53 -4.92 1.97
C LEU A 44 22.52 -5.76 2.77
N ILE A 45 22.06 -6.83 3.44
CA ILE A 45 22.92 -7.76 4.18
C ILE A 45 23.97 -8.44 3.27
N ARG A 46 23.62 -8.70 2.01
CA ARG A 46 24.44 -9.44 1.05
C ARG A 46 25.25 -8.57 0.11
N ASN A 47 25.19 -7.25 0.28
CA ASN A 47 25.83 -6.27 -0.61
C ASN A 47 25.41 -6.41 -2.08
N GLU A 48 24.12 -6.66 -2.32
CA GLU A 48 23.56 -6.77 -3.67
C GLU A 48 23.11 -5.39 -4.15
N MET A 49 24.05 -4.60 -4.63
CA MET A 49 23.82 -3.23 -5.02
C MET A 49 24.35 -2.92 -6.42
N ALA A 50 23.76 -1.92 -7.06
CA ALA A 50 24.23 -1.38 -8.32
C ALA A 50 24.04 0.14 -8.34
N THR A 51 24.96 0.84 -8.98
CA THR A 51 24.84 2.29 -9.19
C THR A 51 23.62 2.58 -10.06
N LEU A 52 22.82 3.55 -9.61
CA LEU A 52 21.68 4.06 -10.36
C LEU A 52 21.98 5.48 -10.87
N ASP A 53 21.88 5.65 -12.17
CA ASP A 53 22.01 6.93 -12.86
C ASP A 53 20.71 7.30 -13.60
N ARG A 54 20.70 8.45 -14.28
CA ARG A 54 19.54 8.91 -15.04
C ARG A 54 19.12 7.94 -16.16
N LYS A 55 20.06 7.13 -16.69
CA LYS A 55 19.80 6.17 -17.77
C LYS A 55 19.17 4.90 -17.22
N SER A 56 19.67 4.38 -16.09
CA SER A 56 19.15 3.18 -15.45
C SER A 56 17.68 3.31 -14.99
N VAL A 57 17.20 4.54 -14.77
CA VAL A 57 15.82 4.83 -14.40
C VAL A 57 14.99 5.43 -15.56
N ALA A 58 15.49 5.33 -16.80
CA ALA A 58 14.71 5.75 -17.96
C ALA A 58 13.57 4.79 -18.24
N ASN A 59 12.41 5.31 -18.68
CA ASN A 59 11.26 4.52 -19.11
C ASN A 59 10.69 3.51 -18.08
N ILE A 60 10.81 3.83 -16.78
CA ILE A 60 10.26 2.99 -15.70
C ILE A 60 9.05 3.59 -14.99
N ILE A 61 8.72 4.86 -15.22
CA ILE A 61 7.65 5.57 -14.50
C ILE A 61 6.28 4.89 -14.64
N GLN A 62 6.01 4.27 -15.79
CA GLN A 62 4.75 3.59 -16.08
C GLN A 62 4.76 2.10 -15.69
N ARG A 63 5.90 1.57 -15.24
CA ARG A 63 6.04 0.14 -14.94
C ARG A 63 5.57 -0.15 -13.52
N GLY A 64 4.70 -1.14 -13.38
CA GLY A 64 4.35 -1.72 -12.07
C GLY A 64 5.50 -2.49 -11.44
N GLY A 65 5.29 -2.95 -10.22
CA GLY A 65 6.33 -3.60 -9.43
C GLY A 65 7.50 -2.68 -9.09
N THR A 66 8.67 -3.27 -8.88
CA THR A 66 9.91 -2.53 -8.58
C THR A 66 11.11 -3.10 -9.32
N ILE A 67 11.93 -2.24 -9.95
CA ILE A 67 13.18 -2.66 -10.61
C ILE A 67 14.25 -3.14 -9.60
N LEU A 68 14.10 -2.79 -8.32
CA LEU A 68 15.00 -3.21 -7.25
C LEU A 68 14.57 -4.53 -6.63
N GLU A 69 13.46 -5.11 -7.06
CA GLU A 69 12.88 -6.30 -6.45
C GLU A 69 12.58 -6.09 -4.95
N THR A 70 11.83 -6.98 -4.35
CA THR A 70 11.55 -6.96 -2.92
C THR A 70 11.57 -8.38 -2.37
N SER A 71 11.91 -8.52 -1.09
CA SER A 71 11.83 -9.80 -0.39
C SER A 71 11.62 -9.61 1.10
N ARG A 72 11.02 -10.61 1.74
CA ARG A 72 11.03 -10.70 3.20
C ARG A 72 12.44 -11.07 3.67
N CYS A 73 12.91 -10.45 4.75
CA CYS A 73 14.22 -10.72 5.34
C CYS A 73 14.09 -11.01 6.84
N PRO A 74 13.78 -12.26 7.24
CA PRO A 74 13.72 -12.64 8.66
C PRO A 74 15.04 -12.37 9.39
N GLU A 75 16.16 -12.54 8.71
CA GLU A 75 17.49 -12.32 9.23
C GLU A 75 17.73 -10.88 9.70
N PHE A 76 17.15 -9.89 9.04
CA PHE A 76 17.26 -8.49 9.44
C PHE A 76 16.58 -8.18 10.79
N ARG A 77 15.71 -9.07 11.28
CA ARG A 77 15.09 -8.94 12.59
C ARG A 77 16.08 -9.24 13.73
N THR A 78 17.17 -9.95 13.44
CA THR A 78 18.20 -10.28 14.42
C THR A 78 19.27 -9.18 14.51
N PRO A 79 19.90 -8.97 15.68
CA PRO A 79 21.02 -8.04 15.80
C PRO A 79 22.19 -8.39 14.86
N GLU A 80 22.49 -9.68 14.69
CA GLU A 80 23.58 -10.18 13.85
C GLU A 80 23.34 -9.84 12.37
N GLY A 81 22.09 -10.00 11.90
CA GLY A 81 21.70 -9.62 10.53
C GLY A 81 21.85 -8.12 10.32
N ARG A 82 21.42 -7.28 11.27
CA ARG A 82 21.59 -5.84 11.17
C ARG A 82 23.05 -5.40 11.27
N ALA A 83 23.85 -6.04 12.14
CA ALA A 83 25.29 -5.77 12.19
C ALA A 83 25.99 -5.99 10.84
N ARG A 84 25.59 -7.03 10.08
CA ARG A 84 26.09 -7.22 8.71
C ARG A 84 25.64 -6.11 7.77
N ALA A 85 24.40 -5.66 7.88
CA ALA A 85 23.91 -4.54 7.10
C ALA A 85 24.69 -3.25 7.39
N VAL A 86 24.96 -2.97 8.68
CA VAL A 86 25.79 -1.82 9.11
C VAL A 86 27.19 -1.89 8.49
N LYS A 87 27.85 -3.05 8.58
CA LYS A 87 29.15 -3.27 7.95
C LYS A 87 29.13 -2.97 6.44
N VAL A 88 28.10 -3.43 5.73
CA VAL A 88 27.95 -3.15 4.28
C VAL A 88 27.77 -1.66 4.02
N LEU A 89 26.98 -0.95 4.84
CA LEU A 89 26.80 0.50 4.71
C LEU A 89 28.12 1.26 4.89
N GLU A 90 28.94 0.87 5.88
CA GLU A 90 30.28 1.42 6.12
C GLU A 90 31.23 1.15 4.96
N GLU A 91 31.31 -0.11 4.50
CA GLU A 91 32.18 -0.53 3.39
C GLU A 91 31.83 0.16 2.07
N THR A 92 30.55 0.41 1.82
CA THR A 92 30.06 1.08 0.60
C THR A 92 30.06 2.60 0.71
N GLY A 93 30.29 3.16 1.91
CA GLY A 93 30.28 4.59 2.16
C GLY A 93 28.89 5.24 1.97
N ILE A 94 27.82 4.48 2.17
CA ILE A 94 26.45 5.00 2.15
C ILE A 94 26.22 5.84 3.41
N THR A 95 25.86 7.10 3.24
CA THR A 95 25.58 8.05 4.34
C THR A 95 24.09 8.32 4.54
N GLY A 96 23.25 7.88 3.62
CA GLY A 96 21.79 7.95 3.72
C GLY A 96 21.12 6.75 3.08
N LEU A 97 19.97 6.33 3.61
CA LEU A 97 19.20 5.21 3.09
C LEU A 97 17.73 5.63 2.92
N LEU A 98 17.24 5.58 1.68
CA LEU A 98 15.84 5.81 1.36
C LEU A 98 15.09 4.46 1.37
N LEU A 99 14.10 4.35 2.22
CA LEU A 99 13.31 3.14 2.44
C LEU A 99 11.94 3.30 1.77
N LEU A 100 11.70 2.56 0.70
CA LEU A 100 10.41 2.50 0.03
C LEU A 100 9.65 1.27 0.53
N GLY A 101 8.54 1.48 1.22
CA GLY A 101 7.74 0.38 1.79
C GLY A 101 6.68 0.86 2.76
N GLY A 102 6.19 -0.05 3.59
CA GLY A 102 5.21 0.21 4.63
C GLY A 102 5.80 0.09 6.04
N ASP A 103 4.92 -0.11 7.02
CA ASP A 103 5.20 -0.24 8.46
C ASP A 103 6.41 -1.14 8.77
N GLY A 104 6.41 -2.40 8.28
CA GLY A 104 7.51 -3.33 8.55
C GLY A 104 8.87 -2.82 8.07
N THR A 105 8.90 -2.12 6.95
CA THR A 105 10.11 -1.50 6.39
C THR A 105 10.62 -0.37 7.29
N PHE A 106 9.71 0.47 7.78
CA PHE A 106 10.06 1.61 8.64
C PHE A 106 10.51 1.16 10.04
N ARG A 107 9.92 0.10 10.60
CA ARG A 107 10.39 -0.53 11.84
C ARG A 107 11.84 -1.02 11.69
N GLY A 108 12.14 -1.69 10.58
CA GLY A 108 13.51 -2.11 10.28
C GLY A 108 14.48 -0.94 10.19
N GLY A 109 14.10 0.13 9.48
CA GLY A 109 14.89 1.35 9.37
C GLY A 109 15.13 2.05 10.70
N THR A 110 14.10 2.08 11.57
CA THR A 110 14.24 2.66 12.92
C THR A 110 15.22 1.89 13.80
N LEU A 111 15.28 0.57 13.69
CA LEU A 111 16.27 -0.24 14.38
C LEU A 111 17.68 0.05 13.84
N LEU A 112 17.83 0.08 12.53
CA LEU A 112 19.11 0.36 11.87
C LEU A 112 19.66 1.74 12.24
N ALA A 113 18.80 2.78 12.28
CA ALA A 113 19.18 4.14 12.66
C ALA A 113 19.75 4.27 14.09
N LYS A 114 19.51 3.29 14.96
CA LYS A 114 20.09 3.24 16.32
C LYS A 114 21.44 2.54 16.36
N GLU A 115 21.79 1.83 15.31
CA GLU A 115 22.95 0.96 15.23
C GLU A 115 24.06 1.52 14.32
N CYS A 116 23.78 2.60 13.56
CA CYS A 116 24.75 3.28 12.68
C CYS A 116 24.38 4.75 12.43
N ASP A 117 25.37 5.53 11.98
CA ASP A 117 25.24 6.97 11.68
C ASP A 117 24.72 7.25 10.26
N VAL A 118 23.89 6.33 9.70
CA VAL A 118 23.29 6.51 8.38
C VAL A 118 21.93 7.20 8.51
N SER A 119 21.72 8.28 7.78
CA SER A 119 20.43 8.98 7.75
C SER A 119 19.35 8.12 7.09
N ILE A 120 18.25 7.88 7.79
CA ILE A 120 17.13 7.06 7.30
C ILE A 120 15.95 7.95 6.94
N VAL A 121 15.46 7.84 5.71
CA VAL A 121 14.24 8.50 5.24
C VAL A 121 13.29 7.47 4.62
N GLY A 122 12.06 7.42 5.12
CA GLY A 122 11.00 6.55 4.61
C GLY A 122 10.13 7.21 3.54
N VAL A 123 9.66 6.42 2.58
CA VAL A 123 8.63 6.82 1.61
C VAL A 123 7.52 5.76 1.65
N PRO A 124 6.26 6.14 1.96
CA PRO A 124 5.17 5.18 2.13
C PRO A 124 4.72 4.64 0.77
N THR A 125 5.13 3.41 0.46
CA THR A 125 4.81 2.70 -0.78
C THR A 125 4.17 1.36 -0.44
N THR A 126 2.86 1.38 -0.23
CA THR A 126 2.00 0.23 0.07
C THR A 126 0.60 0.50 -0.48
N ILE A 127 -0.08 -0.53 -0.95
CA ILE A 127 -1.46 -0.41 -1.42
C ILE A 127 -2.48 -0.29 -0.27
N ASP A 128 -2.12 -0.66 0.96
CA ASP A 128 -3.05 -0.79 2.08
C ASP A 128 -3.47 0.55 2.69
N ASN A 129 -2.73 1.63 2.40
CA ASN A 129 -2.96 3.00 2.88
C ASN A 129 -3.06 3.15 4.41
N ASP A 130 -2.44 2.25 5.15
CA ASP A 130 -2.54 2.12 6.60
C ASP A 130 -1.45 2.89 7.37
N VAL A 131 -0.54 3.55 6.67
CA VAL A 131 0.59 4.28 7.25
C VAL A 131 0.14 5.65 7.75
N TYR A 132 0.33 5.92 9.05
CA TYR A 132 0.05 7.23 9.64
C TYR A 132 1.02 8.29 9.11
N GLY A 133 0.52 9.53 8.90
CA GLY A 133 1.34 10.66 8.48
C GLY A 133 1.33 10.92 6.97
N THR A 134 0.39 10.35 6.24
CA THR A 134 0.12 10.68 4.85
C THR A 134 -1.35 10.44 4.50
N ASP A 135 -1.94 11.25 3.62
CA ASP A 135 -3.31 11.03 3.14
C ASP A 135 -3.38 9.79 2.24
N TYR A 136 -2.41 9.65 1.34
CA TYR A 136 -2.31 8.53 0.41
C TYR A 136 -0.91 7.92 0.45
N THR A 137 -0.86 6.59 0.41
CA THR A 137 0.37 5.85 0.14
C THR A 137 0.48 5.56 -1.36
N VAL A 138 1.72 5.47 -1.86
CA VAL A 138 1.97 5.15 -3.27
C VAL A 138 1.50 3.73 -3.58
N GLY A 139 0.65 3.60 -4.59
CA GLY A 139 0.05 2.34 -5.04
C GLY A 139 -1.40 2.15 -4.62
N PHE A 140 -1.88 2.90 -3.65
CA PHE A 140 -3.24 2.79 -3.14
C PHE A 140 -4.30 3.17 -4.19
N ASP A 141 -4.12 4.31 -4.88
CA ASP A 141 -5.04 4.74 -5.94
C ASP A 141 -5.12 3.72 -7.08
N THR A 142 -4.01 3.13 -7.46
CA THR A 142 -3.99 2.07 -8.49
C THR A 142 -4.72 0.81 -8.01
N ALA A 143 -4.55 0.42 -6.74
CA ALA A 143 -5.24 -0.74 -6.18
C ALA A 143 -6.77 -0.54 -6.14
N ILE A 144 -7.23 0.68 -5.81
CA ILE A 144 -8.65 1.04 -5.86
C ILE A 144 -9.16 0.93 -7.30
N ASN A 145 -8.46 1.51 -8.28
CA ASN A 145 -8.88 1.46 -9.68
C ASN A 145 -8.93 0.03 -10.22
N THR A 146 -8.00 -0.84 -9.81
CA THR A 146 -8.04 -2.27 -10.14
C THR A 146 -9.27 -2.97 -9.56
N ALA A 147 -9.60 -2.66 -8.30
CA ALA A 147 -10.80 -3.20 -7.65
C ALA A 147 -12.08 -2.66 -8.32
N LEU A 148 -12.13 -1.37 -8.64
CA LEU A 148 -13.26 -0.72 -9.30
C LEU A 148 -13.54 -1.34 -10.68
N GLU A 149 -12.50 -1.55 -11.49
CA GLU A 149 -12.66 -2.21 -12.80
C GLU A 149 -13.26 -3.61 -12.67
N ALA A 150 -12.85 -4.37 -11.64
CA ALA A 150 -13.41 -5.69 -11.37
C ALA A 150 -14.87 -5.60 -10.88
N ILE A 151 -15.20 -4.65 -10.00
CA ILE A 151 -16.55 -4.42 -9.50
C ILE A 151 -17.49 -4.06 -10.64
N ASP A 152 -17.10 -3.17 -11.54
CA ASP A 152 -17.91 -2.76 -12.70
C ASP A 152 -18.24 -3.96 -13.60
N ARG A 153 -17.24 -4.79 -13.92
CA ARG A 153 -17.44 -6.02 -14.70
C ARG A 153 -18.36 -7.02 -14.00
N ILE A 154 -18.24 -7.13 -12.68
CA ILE A 154 -19.11 -8.00 -11.86
C ILE A 154 -20.54 -7.44 -11.85
N ARG A 155 -20.72 -6.12 -11.79
CA ARG A 155 -22.02 -5.47 -11.79
C ARG A 155 -22.83 -5.80 -13.04
N ASP A 156 -22.19 -5.76 -14.23
CA ASP A 156 -22.83 -6.12 -15.49
C ASP A 156 -23.41 -7.54 -15.46
N THR A 157 -22.63 -8.50 -14.95
CA THR A 157 -23.11 -9.90 -14.85
C THR A 157 -24.07 -10.11 -13.69
N ALA A 158 -23.93 -9.37 -12.58
CA ALA A 158 -24.83 -9.43 -11.46
C ALA A 158 -26.25 -9.02 -11.82
N LEU A 159 -26.40 -7.94 -12.60
CA LEU A 159 -27.66 -7.47 -13.14
C LEU A 159 -28.29 -8.48 -14.11
N SER A 160 -27.50 -9.10 -14.98
CA SER A 160 -27.97 -10.07 -15.97
C SER A 160 -28.52 -11.35 -15.37
N HIS A 161 -28.05 -11.72 -14.18
CA HIS A 161 -28.40 -13.00 -13.51
C HIS A 161 -29.15 -12.85 -12.20
N GLU A 162 -29.49 -11.63 -11.78
CA GLU A 162 -30.20 -11.34 -10.52
C GLU A 162 -29.50 -11.97 -9.29
N ARG A 163 -28.19 -11.66 -9.11
CA ARG A 163 -27.36 -12.34 -8.13
C ARG A 163 -26.72 -11.39 -7.13
N LEU A 164 -26.49 -11.92 -5.94
CA LEU A 164 -25.62 -11.33 -4.92
C LEU A 164 -24.17 -11.73 -5.18
N PHE A 165 -23.26 -10.75 -5.17
CA PHE A 165 -21.81 -10.96 -5.23
C PHE A 165 -21.11 -10.44 -4.00
N PHE A 166 -20.17 -11.21 -3.49
CA PHE A 166 -19.15 -10.76 -2.55
C PHE A 166 -17.86 -10.56 -3.29
N VAL A 167 -17.30 -9.35 -3.23
CA VAL A 167 -16.02 -9.00 -3.85
C VAL A 167 -15.02 -8.74 -2.74
N GLU A 168 -14.07 -9.67 -2.57
CA GLU A 168 -13.02 -9.55 -1.56
C GLU A 168 -11.83 -8.80 -2.15
N VAL A 169 -11.42 -7.74 -1.45
CA VAL A 169 -10.30 -6.87 -1.80
C VAL A 169 -9.20 -6.96 -0.75
N MET A 170 -7.97 -6.69 -1.13
CA MET A 170 -6.84 -6.58 -0.22
C MET A 170 -7.03 -5.42 0.77
N GLY A 171 -6.16 -5.27 1.73
CA GLY A 171 -6.18 -4.20 2.75
C GLY A 171 -5.50 -4.61 4.05
N HIS A 172 -4.95 -5.84 4.09
CA HIS A 172 -4.28 -6.40 5.25
C HIS A 172 -5.19 -6.37 6.50
N HIS A 173 -4.96 -5.44 7.43
CA HIS A 173 -5.77 -5.31 8.65
C HIS A 173 -6.69 -4.08 8.63
N THR A 174 -6.89 -3.48 7.46
CA THR A 174 -7.66 -2.24 7.30
C THR A 174 -8.64 -2.28 6.14
N GLY A 175 -9.66 -1.45 6.22
CA GLY A 175 -10.72 -1.37 5.23
C GLY A 175 -10.56 -0.25 4.20
N PHE A 176 -9.40 0.40 4.06
CA PHE A 176 -9.25 1.55 3.17
C PHE A 176 -9.58 1.23 1.71
N ILE A 177 -9.06 0.12 1.17
CA ILE A 177 -9.35 -0.28 -0.22
C ILE A 177 -10.83 -0.62 -0.36
N ALA A 178 -11.38 -1.41 0.57
CA ALA A 178 -12.79 -1.79 0.53
C ALA A 178 -13.72 -0.57 0.61
N LEU A 179 -13.39 0.40 1.47
CA LEU A 179 -14.17 1.61 1.65
C LEU A 179 -14.22 2.44 0.37
N GLU A 180 -13.07 2.78 -0.20
CA GLU A 180 -13.01 3.65 -1.38
C GLU A 180 -13.50 2.95 -2.65
N SER A 181 -13.10 1.69 -2.87
CA SER A 181 -13.61 0.93 -4.03
C SER A 181 -15.11 0.61 -3.91
N GLY A 182 -15.60 0.39 -2.71
CA GLY A 182 -17.01 0.15 -2.47
C GLY A 182 -17.87 1.39 -2.71
N ILE A 183 -17.44 2.57 -2.24
CA ILE A 183 -18.12 3.84 -2.54
C ILE A 183 -18.10 4.11 -4.05
N ALA A 184 -16.93 4.05 -4.67
CA ALA A 184 -16.78 4.34 -6.09
C ALA A 184 -17.51 3.34 -6.98
N GLY A 185 -17.56 2.07 -6.60
CA GLY A 185 -18.26 1.00 -7.32
C GLY A 185 -19.74 0.88 -6.96
N GLY A 186 -20.28 1.73 -6.07
CA GLY A 186 -21.69 1.69 -5.65
C GLY A 186 -22.07 0.37 -4.98
N ALA A 187 -21.21 -0.15 -4.09
CA ALA A 187 -21.51 -1.35 -3.32
C ALA A 187 -22.70 -1.10 -2.39
N GLU A 188 -23.55 -2.11 -2.24
CA GLU A 188 -24.71 -2.06 -1.35
C GLU A 188 -24.33 -2.17 0.12
N GLU A 189 -23.26 -2.91 0.42
CA GLU A 189 -22.74 -3.05 1.78
C GLU A 189 -21.21 -3.22 1.76
N LEU A 190 -20.57 -2.83 2.86
CA LEU A 190 -19.15 -3.01 3.10
C LEU A 190 -18.92 -3.82 4.37
N ILE A 191 -17.95 -4.73 4.29
CA ILE A 191 -17.48 -5.48 5.46
C ILE A 191 -16.01 -5.13 5.65
N ILE A 192 -15.73 -4.34 6.68
CA ILE A 192 -14.41 -3.82 7.00
C ILE A 192 -14.08 -4.02 8.48
N PRO A 193 -12.79 -4.18 8.84
CA PRO A 193 -12.39 -4.44 10.23
C PRO A 193 -12.79 -3.32 11.21
N GLU A 194 -12.86 -2.07 10.74
CA GLU A 194 -13.13 -0.89 11.56
C GLU A 194 -14.62 -0.65 11.83
N ALA A 195 -15.49 -1.38 11.15
CA ALA A 195 -16.94 -1.29 11.34
C ALA A 195 -17.52 -2.70 11.33
N SER A 196 -17.76 -3.24 12.54
CA SER A 196 -18.34 -4.57 12.67
C SER A 196 -19.81 -4.55 12.22
N LEU A 197 -20.07 -5.17 11.07
CA LEU A 197 -21.42 -5.54 10.65
C LEU A 197 -21.61 -7.01 10.99
N SER A 198 -22.56 -7.33 11.86
CA SER A 198 -22.85 -8.72 12.18
C SER A 198 -23.48 -9.44 10.99
N SER A 199 -23.34 -10.77 10.93
CA SER A 199 -23.99 -11.57 9.88
C SER A 199 -25.51 -11.44 9.92
N GLU A 200 -26.09 -11.22 11.10
CA GLU A 200 -27.52 -10.96 11.30
C GLU A 200 -27.96 -9.66 10.64
N GLU A 201 -27.24 -8.57 10.91
CA GLU A 201 -27.53 -7.25 10.34
C GLU A 201 -27.37 -7.25 8.83
N LEU A 202 -26.28 -7.85 8.31
CA LEU A 202 -26.08 -8.01 6.87
C LEU A 202 -27.24 -8.78 6.22
N CYS A 203 -27.63 -9.91 6.81
CA CYS A 203 -28.74 -10.71 6.30
C CYS A 203 -30.07 -9.93 6.32
N ALA A 204 -30.34 -9.17 7.38
CA ALA A 204 -31.54 -8.33 7.49
C ALA A 204 -31.59 -7.29 6.37
N LYS A 205 -30.51 -6.54 6.17
CA LYS A 205 -30.41 -5.52 5.11
C LYS A 205 -30.56 -6.12 3.72
N LEU A 206 -29.84 -7.21 3.42
CA LEU A 206 -29.95 -7.88 2.12
C LEU A 206 -31.37 -8.39 1.87
N ASN A 207 -31.99 -9.01 2.86
CA ASN A 207 -33.36 -9.54 2.74
C ASN A 207 -34.37 -8.40 2.51
N GLU A 208 -34.24 -7.28 3.20
CA GLU A 208 -35.06 -6.08 3.00
C GLU A 208 -34.90 -5.55 1.58
N ALA A 209 -33.66 -5.35 1.10
CA ALA A 209 -33.38 -4.87 -0.23
C ALA A 209 -33.97 -5.76 -1.33
N PHE A 210 -33.79 -7.08 -1.23
CA PHE A 210 -34.36 -8.03 -2.20
C PHE A 210 -35.90 -8.08 -2.14
N ARG A 211 -36.51 -7.98 -0.94
CA ARG A 211 -37.97 -7.88 -0.80
C ARG A 211 -38.52 -6.57 -1.36
N ALA A 212 -37.77 -5.49 -1.30
CA ALA A 212 -38.13 -4.21 -1.90
C ALA A 212 -37.99 -4.20 -3.45
N GLY A 213 -37.60 -5.32 -4.06
CA GLY A 213 -37.52 -5.48 -5.50
C GLY A 213 -36.09 -5.33 -6.08
N LYS A 214 -35.07 -5.23 -5.24
CA LYS A 214 -33.69 -5.25 -5.72
C LYS A 214 -33.38 -6.62 -6.33
N ARG A 215 -32.75 -6.63 -7.50
CA ARG A 215 -32.51 -7.86 -8.27
C ARG A 215 -31.06 -8.35 -8.19
N SER A 216 -30.16 -7.45 -7.82
CA SER A 216 -28.73 -7.77 -7.64
C SER A 216 -28.12 -6.92 -6.53
N ALA A 217 -27.06 -7.41 -5.92
CA ALA A 217 -26.29 -6.66 -4.93
C ALA A 217 -24.80 -7.03 -5.02
N ILE A 218 -23.96 -6.07 -4.68
CA ILE A 218 -22.51 -6.26 -4.51
C ILE A 218 -22.15 -5.86 -3.07
N VAL A 219 -21.52 -6.79 -2.36
CA VAL A 219 -20.95 -6.56 -1.04
C VAL A 219 -19.43 -6.58 -1.19
N VAL A 220 -18.76 -5.48 -0.87
CA VAL A 220 -17.29 -5.43 -0.87
C VAL A 220 -16.79 -5.81 0.51
N VAL A 221 -15.83 -6.73 0.54
CA VAL A 221 -15.27 -7.32 1.76
C VAL A 221 -13.78 -7.05 1.82
N ALA A 222 -13.30 -6.41 2.88
CA ALA A 222 -11.87 -6.35 3.15
C ALA A 222 -11.36 -7.75 3.54
N GLU A 223 -10.23 -8.19 2.98
CA GLU A 223 -9.61 -9.44 3.40
C GLU A 223 -9.34 -9.42 4.92
N ALA A 224 -9.50 -10.57 5.57
CA ALA A 224 -9.10 -10.75 6.95
C ALA A 224 -7.62 -11.16 7.03
N GLU A 225 -7.21 -11.81 8.11
CA GLU A 225 -5.83 -12.32 8.24
C GLU A 225 -5.40 -13.27 7.11
N GLN A 226 -6.37 -13.92 6.46
CA GLN A 226 -6.17 -14.79 5.31
C GLN A 226 -7.25 -14.56 4.27
N PRO A 227 -6.91 -14.63 2.95
CA PRO A 227 -7.91 -14.56 1.89
C PRO A 227 -8.97 -15.64 2.02
N GLY A 228 -10.21 -15.31 1.62
CA GLY A 228 -11.33 -16.25 1.63
C GLY A 228 -12.37 -16.02 2.73
N TYR A 229 -12.25 -14.94 3.50
CA TYR A 229 -13.25 -14.57 4.51
C TYR A 229 -14.63 -14.37 3.90
N SER A 230 -14.72 -13.85 2.68
CA SER A 230 -15.95 -13.70 1.91
C SER A 230 -16.70 -15.02 1.65
N PHE A 231 -16.02 -16.17 1.57
CA PHE A 231 -16.68 -17.47 1.46
C PHE A 231 -17.44 -17.84 2.74
N GLN A 232 -16.90 -17.53 3.90
CA GLN A 232 -17.55 -17.78 5.18
C GLN A 232 -18.83 -16.95 5.30
N ILE A 233 -18.74 -15.66 4.96
CA ILE A 233 -19.89 -14.75 4.94
C ILE A 233 -20.96 -15.24 3.98
N ALA A 234 -20.57 -15.60 2.76
CA ALA A 234 -21.50 -16.11 1.74
C ALA A 234 -22.26 -17.37 2.22
N GLN A 235 -21.58 -18.28 2.91
CA GLN A 235 -22.20 -19.47 3.49
C GLN A 235 -23.21 -19.13 4.60
N GLU A 236 -22.89 -18.16 5.45
CA GLU A 236 -23.79 -17.70 6.51
C GLU A 236 -25.03 -17.04 5.93
N VAL A 237 -24.87 -16.16 4.93
CA VAL A 237 -26.01 -15.53 4.23
C VAL A 237 -26.91 -16.60 3.59
N LYS A 238 -26.33 -17.59 2.91
CA LYS A 238 -27.10 -18.67 2.31
C LYS A 238 -27.90 -19.46 3.35
N LYS A 239 -27.31 -19.78 4.50
CA LYS A 239 -27.98 -20.53 5.58
C LYS A 239 -29.14 -19.75 6.21
N ARG A 240 -29.00 -18.42 6.37
CA ARG A 240 -29.97 -17.59 7.12
C ARG A 240 -31.12 -17.08 6.26
N VAL A 241 -30.83 -16.64 5.03
CA VAL A 241 -31.83 -15.97 4.18
C VAL A 241 -32.03 -16.64 2.82
N ASN A 242 -31.38 -17.77 2.58
CA ASN A 242 -31.50 -18.58 1.35
C ASN A 242 -31.17 -17.78 0.06
N LEU A 243 -30.35 -16.76 0.16
CA LEU A 243 -29.83 -16.03 -1.01
C LEU A 243 -28.61 -16.73 -1.56
N GLU A 244 -28.65 -17.07 -2.84
CA GLU A 244 -27.48 -17.58 -3.53
C GLU A 244 -26.56 -16.43 -3.92
N SER A 245 -25.29 -16.63 -3.63
CA SER A 245 -24.26 -15.65 -3.91
C SER A 245 -23.10 -16.23 -4.70
N ARG A 246 -22.31 -15.36 -5.26
CA ARG A 246 -21.00 -15.66 -5.86
C ARG A 246 -19.92 -14.89 -5.12
N VAL A 247 -18.72 -15.46 -5.07
CA VAL A 247 -17.56 -14.85 -4.43
C VAL A 247 -16.50 -14.62 -5.49
N CYS A 248 -15.94 -13.42 -5.49
CA CYS A 248 -14.77 -13.06 -6.28
C CYS A 248 -13.70 -12.51 -5.35
N ILE A 249 -12.55 -13.16 -5.28
CA ILE A 249 -11.38 -12.70 -4.50
C ILE A 249 -10.40 -12.10 -5.49
N LEU A 250 -10.13 -10.79 -5.38
CA LEU A 250 -9.21 -10.11 -6.28
C LEU A 250 -7.75 -10.44 -5.95
N GLY A 251 -7.38 -10.41 -4.67
CA GLY A 251 -6.03 -10.76 -4.23
C GLY A 251 -4.93 -9.96 -4.95
N HIS A 252 -3.85 -10.63 -5.30
CA HIS A 252 -2.60 -10.02 -5.77
C HIS A 252 -2.69 -9.25 -7.10
N VAL A 253 -3.77 -9.35 -7.88
CA VAL A 253 -3.94 -8.49 -9.07
C VAL A 253 -3.96 -7.01 -8.71
N GLN A 254 -4.35 -6.67 -7.47
CA GLN A 254 -4.35 -5.31 -6.94
C GLN A 254 -2.95 -4.74 -6.66
N ARG A 255 -1.92 -5.59 -6.57
CA ARG A 255 -0.51 -5.16 -6.39
C ARG A 255 0.18 -4.83 -7.71
N GLY A 256 -0.37 -5.29 -8.83
CA GLY A 256 0.22 -5.17 -10.15
C GLY A 256 -0.35 -4.02 -10.96
N GLY A 257 0.10 -3.96 -12.21
CA GLY A 257 -0.40 -3.02 -13.21
C GLY A 257 0.39 -1.72 -13.28
N SER A 258 0.03 -0.94 -14.30
CA SER A 258 0.63 0.37 -14.54
C SER A 258 0.08 1.38 -13.53
N PRO A 259 0.92 2.13 -12.79
CA PRO A 259 0.42 3.09 -11.80
C PRO A 259 -0.43 4.17 -12.47
N THR A 260 -1.50 4.57 -11.79
CA THR A 260 -2.35 5.69 -12.21
C THR A 260 -1.57 7.00 -12.28
N ALA A 261 -2.15 8.01 -12.90
CA ALA A 261 -1.55 9.35 -12.94
C ALA A 261 -1.32 9.89 -11.51
N ARG A 262 -2.27 9.67 -10.59
CA ARG A 262 -2.15 10.09 -9.20
C ARG A 262 -0.97 9.42 -8.50
N ASP A 263 -0.84 8.11 -8.58
CA ASP A 263 0.28 7.39 -7.98
C ASP A 263 1.63 7.79 -8.58
N ARG A 264 1.71 8.06 -9.89
CA ARG A 264 2.95 8.55 -10.51
C ARG A 264 3.35 9.94 -10.02
N VAL A 265 2.40 10.86 -9.87
CA VAL A 265 2.65 12.22 -9.38
C VAL A 265 3.05 12.17 -7.91
N LEU A 266 2.28 11.49 -7.06
CA LEU A 266 2.58 11.31 -5.64
C LEU A 266 3.95 10.67 -5.43
N ALA A 267 4.23 9.55 -6.11
CA ALA A 267 5.51 8.85 -6.03
C ALA A 267 6.68 9.74 -6.47
N SER A 268 6.50 10.56 -7.51
CA SER A 268 7.53 11.48 -7.97
C SER A 268 7.79 12.61 -6.97
N SER A 269 6.73 13.17 -6.38
CA SER A 269 6.80 14.19 -5.35
C SER A 269 7.51 13.66 -4.09
N LEU A 270 7.05 12.52 -3.56
CA LEU A 270 7.62 11.93 -2.35
C LEU A 270 9.07 11.45 -2.56
N GLY A 271 9.39 10.90 -3.74
CA GLY A 271 10.75 10.47 -4.08
C GLY A 271 11.75 11.62 -4.14
N ALA A 272 11.36 12.76 -4.72
CA ALA A 272 12.19 13.98 -4.73
C ALA A 272 12.33 14.56 -3.31
N ALA A 273 11.21 14.70 -2.58
CA ALA A 273 11.20 15.22 -1.22
C ALA A 273 12.01 14.35 -0.23
N ALA A 274 12.12 13.04 -0.47
CA ALA A 274 12.98 12.17 0.35
C ALA A 274 14.47 12.49 0.17
N VAL A 275 14.90 12.87 -1.02
CA VAL A 275 16.28 13.35 -1.27
C VAL A 275 16.48 14.70 -0.62
N ASP A 276 15.53 15.62 -0.72
CA ASP A 276 15.60 16.93 -0.07
C ASP A 276 15.66 16.80 1.45
N ALA A 277 14.92 15.86 2.03
CA ALA A 277 14.97 15.53 3.45
C ALA A 277 16.39 15.08 3.86
N PHE A 278 16.99 14.16 3.10
CA PHE A 278 18.37 13.72 3.33
C PHE A 278 19.35 14.88 3.23
N LEU A 279 19.26 15.71 2.20
CA LEU A 279 20.17 16.85 1.98
C LEU A 279 20.05 17.89 3.09
N SER A 280 18.86 18.08 3.63
CA SER A 280 18.59 18.98 4.78
C SER A 280 18.90 18.36 6.15
N GLY A 281 19.50 17.17 6.18
CA GLY A 281 19.94 16.51 7.42
C GLY A 281 18.82 15.87 8.25
N LYS A 282 17.64 15.62 7.66
CA LYS A 282 16.56 14.91 8.34
C LYS A 282 16.91 13.42 8.44
N ASN A 283 16.79 12.87 9.64
CA ASN A 283 17.06 11.45 9.93
C ASN A 283 15.92 10.87 10.77
N GLY A 284 15.46 9.67 10.43
CA GLY A 284 14.39 8.99 11.15
C GLY A 284 12.98 9.51 10.83
N TYR A 285 12.76 10.07 9.64
CA TYR A 285 11.48 10.59 9.20
C TYR A 285 10.95 9.86 7.97
N MET A 286 9.64 9.76 7.89
CA MET A 286 8.91 9.43 6.68
C MET A 286 8.48 10.73 5.99
N VAL A 287 8.63 10.78 4.68
CA VAL A 287 8.06 11.83 3.84
C VAL A 287 6.65 11.43 3.44
N GLY A 288 5.65 12.20 3.83
CA GLY A 288 4.25 12.01 3.46
C GLY A 288 3.66 13.25 2.81
N GLU A 289 2.41 13.15 2.39
CA GLU A 289 1.62 14.27 1.87
C GLU A 289 0.29 14.37 2.63
N ILE A 290 0.00 15.53 3.22
CA ILE A 290 -1.29 15.85 3.84
C ILE A 290 -1.80 17.17 3.25
N ASN A 291 -3.03 17.18 2.76
CA ASN A 291 -3.64 18.35 2.12
C ASN A 291 -2.76 18.96 1.02
N ASN A 292 -2.15 18.13 0.17
CA ASN A 292 -1.20 18.51 -0.88
C ASN A 292 0.08 19.22 -0.38
N GLN A 293 0.43 19.04 0.90
CA GLN A 293 1.65 19.58 1.49
C GLN A 293 2.57 18.43 1.89
N ILE A 294 3.86 18.54 1.53
CA ILE A 294 4.87 17.60 1.99
C ILE A 294 5.07 17.80 3.49
N ILE A 295 4.96 16.70 4.22
CA ILE A 295 5.18 16.65 5.66
C ILE A 295 6.22 15.59 6.01
N TYR A 296 6.80 15.74 7.20
CA TYR A 296 7.79 14.82 7.74
C TYR A 296 7.26 14.25 9.06
N THR A 297 6.96 12.96 9.06
CA THR A 297 6.47 12.24 10.23
C THR A 297 7.60 11.39 10.81
N PRO A 298 7.90 11.43 12.12
CA PRO A 298 8.87 10.51 12.71
C PRO A 298 8.53 9.06 12.35
N LEU A 299 9.50 8.30 11.86
CA LEU A 299 9.27 6.91 11.41
C LEU A 299 8.52 6.09 12.46
N ARG A 300 8.84 6.26 13.74
CA ARG A 300 8.19 5.54 14.83
C ARG A 300 6.67 5.79 14.88
N GLU A 301 6.22 7.00 14.60
CA GLU A 301 4.82 7.34 14.63
C GLU A 301 4.00 6.67 13.52
N THR A 302 4.64 6.29 12.42
CA THR A 302 3.95 5.72 11.25
C THR A 302 3.23 4.40 11.53
N TRP A 303 3.63 3.68 12.60
CA TRP A 303 3.00 2.44 13.04
C TRP A 303 2.52 2.45 14.49
N GLU A 304 3.00 3.36 15.35
CA GLU A 304 2.48 3.50 16.72
C GLU A 304 1.13 4.21 16.72
N LYS A 305 0.90 5.10 15.76
CA LYS A 305 -0.37 5.78 15.56
C LYS A 305 -1.16 5.08 14.45
N LYS A 306 -2.44 4.85 14.71
CA LYS A 306 -3.34 4.32 13.68
C LYS A 306 -3.85 5.46 12.79
N LYS A 307 -3.82 5.25 11.48
CA LYS A 307 -4.48 6.12 10.53
C LYS A 307 -5.99 5.88 10.61
N PRO A 308 -6.80 6.90 10.93
CA PRO A 308 -8.25 6.72 11.01
C PRO A 308 -8.86 6.64 9.61
N LEU A 309 -9.87 5.79 9.45
CA LEU A 309 -10.75 5.88 8.30
C LEU A 309 -11.55 7.19 8.33
N SER A 310 -11.80 7.78 7.15
CA SER A 310 -12.62 8.96 7.02
C SER A 310 -14.03 8.72 7.58
N ALA A 311 -14.41 9.46 8.62
CA ALA A 311 -15.77 9.40 9.17
C ALA A 311 -16.81 9.76 8.10
N ARG A 312 -16.50 10.78 7.27
CA ARG A 312 -17.37 11.17 6.16
C ARG A 312 -17.57 10.07 5.13
N HIS A 313 -16.51 9.31 4.78
CA HIS A 313 -16.64 8.20 3.83
C HIS A 313 -17.50 7.08 4.41
N ARG A 314 -17.40 6.79 5.71
CA ARG A 314 -18.28 5.81 6.38
C ARG A 314 -19.75 6.24 6.37
N GLU A 315 -20.02 7.51 6.67
CA GLU A 315 -21.37 8.08 6.57
C GLU A 315 -21.91 8.03 5.13
N LEU A 316 -21.06 8.30 4.14
CA LEU A 316 -21.42 8.25 2.74
C LEU A 316 -21.84 6.84 2.30
N VAL A 317 -21.17 5.80 2.77
CA VAL A 317 -21.57 4.42 2.50
C VAL A 317 -22.99 4.15 3.01
N LEU A 318 -23.26 4.53 4.26
CA LEU A 318 -24.60 4.34 4.85
C LEU A 318 -25.68 5.13 4.09
N LEU A 319 -25.34 6.31 3.59
CA LEU A 319 -26.27 7.15 2.83
C LEU A 319 -26.55 6.60 1.42
N LEU A 320 -25.54 6.00 0.80
CA LEU A 320 -25.62 5.50 -0.59
C LEU A 320 -26.02 4.01 -0.68
N ALA A 321 -25.95 3.27 0.41
CA ALA A 321 -26.46 1.90 0.55
C ALA A 321 -27.99 1.96 0.60
N GLY A 322 -28.66 1.93 -0.55
CA GLY A 322 -30.11 2.01 -0.66
C GLY A 322 -30.69 0.96 -1.58
#